data_f93421aff13d798c627351025b77fc61
#
_entry.id   f93421aff13d798c627351025b77fc61
#
_cell.length_a   1.000
_cell.length_b   1.000
_cell.length_c   1.000
_cell.angle_alpha   90.00
_cell.angle_beta   90.00
_cell.angle_gamma   90.00
#
_symmetry.space_group_name_H-M   'P 1'
#
loop_
_entity.id
_entity.type
_entity.pdbx_description
1 polymer ?
#
loop_
_entity_poly.entity_id
_entity_poly.type
_entity_poly.pdbx_seq_one_letter_code
_entity_poly.pdbx_strand_id
1 'polypeptide(L)'
;GEIMKKIGMDDYERVLDSYPFELSGGMNQRVGICTAMIMHPNLLLADEPTSALDVTVQKQVVEELLMMRKEYQTAMILVTHNIGVVRAMADRILVLQNGIVRDYGETENVLDYSQDPYTQKLMNSVLHLKREHT
;
A
#
# COMPACT_ATOMS: atom_id res chain seq x y z
N GLY A 1 -17.73 -2.35 14.08
CA GLY A 1 -17.91 -0.97 13.82
C GLY A 1 -16.78 -0.04 14.23
N GLU A 2 -16.10 -0.29 15.38
CA GLU A 2 -15.05 0.62 15.88
C GLU A 2 -13.85 0.75 14.92
N ILE A 3 -13.37 -0.37 14.38
CA ILE A 3 -12.26 -0.37 13.40
C ILE A 3 -12.65 0.41 12.14
N MET A 4 -13.85 0.21 11.62
CA MET A 4 -14.33 0.92 10.43
C MET A 4 -14.44 2.43 10.64
N LYS A 5 -14.86 2.87 11.83
CA LYS A 5 -14.86 4.30 12.19
C LYS A 5 -13.44 4.87 12.20
N LYS A 6 -12.45 4.13 12.74
CA LYS A 6 -11.05 4.55 12.78
C LYS A 6 -10.44 4.73 11.40
N ILE A 7 -10.87 3.97 10.40
CA ILE A 7 -10.40 4.11 9.01
C ILE A 7 -11.24 5.06 8.16
N GLY A 8 -12.10 5.87 8.77
CA GLY A 8 -12.82 6.95 8.09
C GLY A 8 -13.99 6.51 7.22
N MET A 9 -14.63 5.40 7.52
CA MET A 9 -15.86 4.97 6.86
C MET A 9 -17.08 5.55 7.57
N ASP A 10 -17.51 6.72 7.16
CA ASP A 10 -18.60 7.44 7.82
C ASP A 10 -19.96 6.72 7.75
N ASP A 11 -20.17 5.93 6.71
CA ASP A 11 -21.39 5.16 6.47
C ASP A 11 -21.14 3.64 6.70
N TYR A 12 -20.49 3.32 7.81
CA TYR A 12 -20.05 1.96 8.10
C TYR A 12 -21.20 0.95 8.28
N GLU A 13 -22.36 1.39 8.77
CA GLU A 13 -23.52 0.50 8.93
C GLU A 13 -24.03 0.02 7.57
N ARG A 14 -24.15 0.92 6.60
CA ARG A 14 -24.51 0.55 5.23
C ARG A 14 -23.48 -0.38 4.59
N VAL A 15 -22.20 -0.14 4.84
CA VAL A 15 -21.11 -0.97 4.34
C VAL A 15 -21.17 -2.37 4.92
N LEU A 16 -21.48 -2.50 6.22
CA LEU A 16 -21.63 -3.81 6.88
C LEU A 16 -22.79 -4.63 6.31
N ASP A 17 -23.87 -3.97 5.92
CA ASP A 17 -25.07 -4.63 5.38
C ASP A 17 -25.01 -4.85 3.87
N SER A 18 -24.04 -4.25 3.17
CA SER A 18 -23.89 -4.40 1.72
C SER A 18 -23.11 -5.66 1.34
N TYR A 19 -23.47 -6.24 0.18
CA TYR A 19 -22.66 -7.28 -0.45
C TYR A 19 -21.39 -6.64 -1.05
N PRO A 20 -20.24 -7.40 -1.12
CA PRO A 20 -18.98 -6.84 -1.63
C PRO A 20 -19.09 -6.22 -3.04
N PHE A 21 -19.93 -6.74 -3.93
CA PHE A 21 -20.11 -6.20 -5.29
C PHE A 21 -20.90 -4.87 -5.31
N GLU A 22 -21.58 -4.50 -4.25
CA GLU A 22 -22.30 -3.23 -4.13
C GLU A 22 -21.38 -2.07 -3.70
N LEU A 23 -20.13 -2.39 -3.28
CA LEU A 23 -19.16 -1.44 -2.78
C LEU A 23 -18.21 -0.99 -3.90
N SER A 24 -17.67 0.23 -3.78
CA SER A 24 -16.57 0.68 -4.65
C SER A 24 -15.29 -0.14 -4.40
N GLY A 25 -14.35 -0.13 -5.35
CA GLY A 25 -13.07 -0.81 -5.19
C GLY A 25 -12.30 -0.38 -3.93
N GLY A 26 -12.30 0.93 -3.61
CA GLY A 26 -11.69 1.45 -2.39
C GLY A 26 -12.38 0.98 -1.11
N MET A 27 -13.71 0.90 -1.11
CA MET A 27 -14.49 0.37 0.01
C MET A 27 -14.23 -1.12 0.23
N ASN A 28 -14.13 -1.92 -0.84
CA ASN A 28 -13.79 -3.33 -0.75
C ASN A 28 -12.40 -3.55 -0.14
N GLN A 29 -11.42 -2.73 -0.52
CA GLN A 29 -10.09 -2.74 0.09
C GLN A 29 -10.15 -2.42 1.59
N ARG A 30 -10.91 -1.40 1.98
CA ARG A 30 -11.08 -1.01 3.39
C ARG A 30 -11.75 -2.11 4.20
N VAL A 31 -12.80 -2.74 3.67
CA VAL A 31 -13.46 -3.89 4.32
C VAL A 31 -12.48 -5.04 4.50
N GLY A 32 -11.67 -5.36 3.48
CA GLY A 32 -10.64 -6.38 3.55
C GLY A 32 -9.61 -6.08 4.64
N ILE A 33 -9.13 -4.85 4.72
CA ILE A 33 -8.19 -4.39 5.76
C ILE A 33 -8.83 -4.53 7.15
N CYS A 34 -10.07 -4.06 7.33
CA CYS A 34 -10.79 -4.21 8.60
C CYS A 34 -10.93 -5.66 9.01
N THR A 35 -11.29 -6.55 8.07
CA THR A 35 -11.45 -7.98 8.33
C THR A 35 -10.14 -8.59 8.81
N ALA A 36 -9.03 -8.27 8.17
CA ALA A 36 -7.70 -8.72 8.57
C ALA A 36 -7.33 -8.21 9.97
N MET A 37 -7.63 -6.95 10.28
CA MET A 37 -7.25 -6.33 11.56
C MET A 37 -8.11 -6.76 12.74
N ILE A 38 -9.34 -7.25 12.52
CA ILE A 38 -10.18 -7.84 13.59
C ILE A 38 -9.45 -8.98 14.32
N MET A 39 -8.60 -9.70 13.61
CA MET A 39 -7.81 -10.80 14.18
C MET A 39 -6.60 -10.31 14.99
N HIS A 40 -6.34 -9.01 15.07
CA HIS A 40 -5.16 -8.41 15.73
C HIS A 40 -3.83 -9.08 15.32
N PRO A 41 -3.51 -9.17 14.02
CA PRO A 41 -2.32 -9.88 13.57
C PRO A 41 -1.05 -9.15 13.96
N ASN A 42 0.02 -9.92 14.19
CA ASN A 42 1.35 -9.35 14.36
C ASN A 42 1.96 -8.92 13.01
N LEU A 43 1.53 -9.54 11.93
CA LEU A 43 2.00 -9.28 10.57
C LEU A 43 0.82 -9.27 9.60
N LEU A 44 0.72 -8.21 8.81
CA LEU A 44 -0.21 -8.07 7.70
C LEU A 44 0.55 -8.20 6.37
N LEU A 45 0.09 -9.09 5.52
CA LEU A 45 0.57 -9.21 4.15
C LEU A 45 -0.42 -8.51 3.21
N ALA A 46 0.03 -7.51 2.49
CA ALA A 46 -0.79 -6.76 1.53
C ALA A 46 -0.19 -6.89 0.13
N ASP A 47 -0.91 -7.54 -0.76
CA ASP A 47 -0.51 -7.75 -2.16
C ASP A 47 -1.30 -6.79 -3.05
N GLU A 48 -0.59 -5.85 -3.66
CA GLU A 48 -1.13 -4.80 -4.56
C GLU A 48 -2.37 -4.09 -3.99
N PRO A 49 -2.32 -3.54 -2.75
CA PRO A 49 -3.51 -3.03 -2.07
C PRO A 49 -4.09 -1.78 -2.72
N THR A 50 -3.37 -1.12 -3.62
CA THR A 50 -3.82 0.07 -4.33
C THR A 50 -4.02 -0.15 -5.83
N SER A 51 -3.91 -1.40 -6.30
CA SER A 51 -4.08 -1.75 -7.71
C SER A 51 -5.51 -1.44 -8.19
N ALA A 52 -5.62 -0.93 -9.42
CA ALA A 52 -6.89 -0.56 -10.05
C ALA A 52 -7.72 0.53 -9.34
N LEU A 53 -7.13 1.25 -8.40
CA LEU A 53 -7.74 2.40 -7.73
C LEU A 53 -7.26 3.71 -8.36
N ASP A 54 -8.10 4.74 -8.36
CA ASP A 54 -7.66 6.08 -8.75
C ASP A 54 -6.71 6.71 -7.71
N VAL A 55 -6.02 7.78 -8.10
CA VAL A 55 -4.96 8.40 -7.28
C VAL A 55 -5.48 8.86 -5.92
N THR A 56 -6.70 9.42 -5.87
CA THR A 56 -7.31 9.91 -4.63
C THR A 56 -7.60 8.77 -3.67
N VAL A 57 -8.18 7.68 -4.18
CA VAL A 57 -8.51 6.48 -3.39
C VAL A 57 -7.24 5.76 -2.96
N GLN A 58 -6.22 5.67 -3.82
CA GLN A 58 -4.91 5.12 -3.45
C GLN A 58 -4.31 5.84 -2.25
N LYS A 59 -4.35 7.17 -2.25
CA LYS A 59 -3.86 7.99 -1.14
C LYS A 59 -4.61 7.69 0.15
N GLN A 60 -5.93 7.60 0.10
CA GLN A 60 -6.76 7.26 1.25
C GLN A 60 -6.41 5.88 1.82
N VAL A 61 -6.27 4.87 0.97
CA VAL A 61 -5.89 3.51 1.41
C VAL A 61 -4.53 3.51 2.08
N VAL A 62 -3.54 4.22 1.54
CA VAL A 62 -2.22 4.35 2.13
C VAL A 62 -2.28 5.02 3.50
N GLU A 63 -3.02 6.12 3.62
CA GLU A 63 -3.19 6.84 4.90
C GLU A 63 -3.84 5.95 5.96
N GLU A 64 -4.82 5.15 5.58
CA GLU A 64 -5.50 4.21 6.48
C GLU A 64 -4.57 3.06 6.91
N LEU A 65 -3.79 2.49 6.00
CA LEU A 65 -2.80 1.47 6.34
C LEU A 65 -1.74 2.02 7.31
N LEU A 66 -1.27 3.24 7.09
CA LEU A 66 -0.33 3.91 7.99
C LEU A 66 -0.93 4.15 9.38
N MET A 67 -2.18 4.60 9.43
CA MET A 67 -2.90 4.79 10.69
C MET A 67 -3.05 3.47 11.45
N MET A 68 -3.44 2.40 10.77
CA MET A 68 -3.60 1.09 11.38
C MET A 68 -2.28 0.52 11.89
N ARG A 69 -1.19 0.71 11.14
CA ARG A 69 0.16 0.35 11.59
C ARG A 69 0.52 1.05 12.91
N LYS A 70 0.23 2.32 13.02
CA LYS A 70 0.49 3.12 14.21
C LYS A 70 -0.38 2.71 15.39
N GLU A 71 -1.69 2.55 15.17
CA GLU A 71 -2.68 2.22 16.20
C GLU A 71 -2.49 0.81 16.79
N TYR A 72 -2.26 -0.18 15.93
CA TYR A 72 -2.21 -1.59 16.31
C TYR A 72 -0.79 -2.16 16.36
N GLN A 73 0.22 -1.36 16.02
CA GLN A 73 1.64 -1.76 16.00
C GLN A 73 1.87 -3.04 15.17
N THR A 74 1.10 -3.21 14.10
CA THR A 74 1.19 -4.35 13.19
C THR A 74 2.34 -4.14 12.22
N ALA A 75 3.22 -5.13 12.09
CA ALA A 75 4.21 -5.15 11.02
C ALA A 75 3.51 -5.44 9.67
N MET A 76 4.01 -4.85 8.59
CA MET A 76 3.41 -5.02 7.26
C MET A 76 4.46 -5.42 6.23
N ILE A 77 4.12 -6.39 5.38
CA ILE A 77 4.84 -6.66 4.14
C ILE A 77 3.90 -6.26 3.00
N LEU A 78 4.36 -5.31 2.19
CA LEU A 78 3.61 -4.75 1.09
C LEU A 78 4.25 -5.18 -0.23
N VAL A 79 3.48 -5.85 -1.09
CA VAL A 79 3.91 -6.16 -2.46
C VAL A 79 3.24 -5.17 -3.40
N THR A 80 4.02 -4.39 -4.12
CA THR A 80 3.51 -3.38 -5.05
C THR A 80 4.55 -3.00 -6.10
N HIS A 81 4.09 -2.55 -7.25
CA HIS A 81 4.93 -1.91 -8.27
C HIS A 81 4.79 -0.37 -8.24
N ASN A 82 3.99 0.17 -7.36
CA ASN A 82 3.77 1.61 -7.23
C ASN A 82 4.83 2.25 -6.32
N ILE A 83 5.80 2.90 -6.93
CA ILE A 83 6.93 3.52 -6.22
C ILE A 83 6.47 4.64 -5.28
N GLY A 84 5.40 5.35 -5.61
CA GLY A 84 4.83 6.37 -4.73
C GLY A 84 4.33 5.80 -3.41
N VAL A 85 3.67 4.65 -3.47
CA VAL A 85 3.22 3.91 -2.28
C VAL A 85 4.41 3.40 -1.46
N VAL A 86 5.42 2.85 -2.13
CA VAL A 86 6.65 2.37 -1.48
C VAL A 86 7.32 3.52 -0.73
N ARG A 87 7.51 4.67 -1.38
CA ARG A 87 8.14 5.85 -0.76
C ARG A 87 7.36 6.36 0.44
N ALA A 88 6.03 6.29 0.39
CA ALA A 88 5.16 6.77 1.48
C ALA A 88 5.14 5.82 2.69
N MET A 89 5.29 4.52 2.49
CA MET A 89 5.02 3.52 3.51
C MET A 89 6.22 2.72 3.98
N ALA A 90 7.18 2.44 3.10
CA ALA A 90 8.20 1.44 3.38
C ALA A 90 9.34 2.01 4.25
N ASP A 91 9.76 1.26 5.24
CA ASP A 91 11.00 1.48 5.98
C ASP A 91 12.17 0.81 5.27
N ARG A 92 11.93 -0.38 4.71
CA ARG A 92 12.91 -1.17 3.95
C ARG A 92 12.28 -1.71 2.67
N ILE A 93 13.10 -1.89 1.65
CA ILE A 93 12.69 -2.35 0.33
C ILE A 93 13.50 -3.57 -0.07
N LEU A 94 12.80 -4.53 -0.66
CA LEU A 94 13.36 -5.66 -1.38
C LEU A 94 12.94 -5.53 -2.85
N VAL A 95 13.90 -5.43 -3.76
CA VAL A 95 13.64 -5.39 -5.20
C VAL A 95 13.79 -6.78 -5.78
N LEU A 96 12.74 -7.27 -6.43
CA LEU A 96 12.72 -8.58 -7.08
C LEU A 96 12.61 -8.45 -8.60
N GLN A 97 13.35 -9.28 -9.31
CA GLN A 97 13.20 -9.46 -10.75
C GLN A 97 13.27 -10.95 -11.07
N ASN A 98 12.22 -11.50 -11.66
CA ASN A 98 12.14 -12.92 -12.04
C ASN A 98 12.50 -13.88 -10.88
N GLY A 99 12.03 -13.56 -9.67
CA GLY A 99 12.29 -14.36 -8.48
C GLY A 99 13.67 -14.19 -7.87
N ILE A 100 14.49 -13.29 -8.41
CA ILE A 100 15.86 -13.03 -7.92
C ILE A 100 15.87 -11.69 -7.17
N VAL A 101 16.49 -11.66 -6.00
CA VAL A 101 16.71 -10.43 -5.23
C VAL A 101 17.75 -9.57 -5.96
N ARG A 102 17.34 -8.39 -6.40
CA ARG A 102 18.20 -7.43 -7.10
C ARG A 102 18.80 -6.40 -6.16
N ASP A 103 18.04 -5.96 -5.17
CA ASP A 103 18.48 -4.99 -4.18
C ASP A 103 17.71 -5.17 -2.88
N TYR A 104 18.30 -4.72 -1.77
CA TYR A 104 17.67 -4.75 -0.46
C TYR A 104 18.30 -3.69 0.45
N GLY A 105 17.48 -2.95 1.18
CA GLY A 105 18.00 -1.98 2.13
C GLY A 105 16.94 -0.99 2.60
N GLU A 106 17.40 0.07 3.24
CA GLU A 106 16.55 1.18 3.63
C GLU A 106 15.97 1.88 2.41
N THR A 107 14.74 2.38 2.54
CA THR A 107 13.96 2.95 1.44
C THR A 107 14.74 4.00 0.65
N GLU A 108 15.32 4.98 1.33
CA GLU A 108 16.07 6.05 0.68
C GLU A 108 17.29 5.53 -0.09
N ASN A 109 18.02 4.59 0.50
CA ASN A 109 19.20 4.01 -0.13
C ASN A 109 18.85 3.23 -1.40
N VAL A 110 17.77 2.47 -1.39
CA VAL A 110 17.33 1.68 -2.55
C VAL A 110 16.73 2.58 -3.63
N LEU A 111 15.87 3.53 -3.26
CA LEU A 111 15.19 4.38 -4.24
C LEU A 111 16.12 5.42 -4.89
N ASP A 112 17.02 6.03 -4.13
CA ASP A 112 17.78 7.19 -4.57
C ASP A 112 19.28 6.88 -4.82
N TYR A 113 19.84 5.86 -4.19
CA TYR A 113 21.28 5.59 -4.19
C TYR A 113 21.66 4.16 -4.56
N SER A 114 20.75 3.37 -5.15
CA SER A 114 21.04 1.99 -5.54
C SER A 114 22.15 1.89 -6.57
N GLN A 115 23.04 0.91 -6.39
CA GLN A 115 24.08 0.55 -7.35
C GLN A 115 23.62 -0.56 -8.33
N ASP A 116 22.46 -1.17 -8.09
CA ASP A 116 21.93 -2.21 -8.98
C ASP A 116 21.36 -1.62 -10.27
N PRO A 117 21.82 -2.09 -11.45
CA PRO A 117 21.36 -1.55 -12.73
C PRO A 117 19.85 -1.70 -12.97
N TYR A 118 19.25 -2.79 -12.55
CA TYR A 118 17.81 -3.01 -12.68
C TYR A 118 17.02 -2.02 -11.83
N THR A 119 17.41 -1.84 -10.57
CA THR A 119 16.77 -0.89 -9.64
C THR A 119 16.90 0.54 -10.18
N GLN A 120 18.06 0.95 -10.67
CA GLN A 120 18.27 2.26 -11.29
C GLN A 120 17.35 2.47 -12.49
N LYS A 121 17.23 1.48 -13.36
CA LYS A 121 16.35 1.54 -14.54
C LYS A 121 14.89 1.68 -14.13
N LEU A 122 14.46 0.92 -13.10
CA LEU A 122 13.11 0.98 -12.57
C LEU A 122 12.77 2.37 -12.02
N MET A 123 13.67 2.98 -11.25
CA MET A 123 13.48 4.32 -10.69
C MET A 123 13.48 5.40 -11.79
N ASN A 124 14.35 5.30 -12.78
CA ASN A 124 14.42 6.26 -13.88
C ASN A 124 13.16 6.27 -14.74
N SER A 125 12.53 5.11 -14.97
CA SER A 125 11.27 5.03 -15.72
C SER A 125 10.14 5.80 -15.04
N VAL A 126 10.06 5.79 -13.73
CA VAL A 126 9.06 6.54 -12.95
C VAL A 126 9.29 8.05 -13.03
N LEU A 127 10.53 8.50 -13.03
CA LEU A 127 10.88 9.92 -13.16
C LEU A 127 10.52 10.49 -14.54
N HIS A 128 10.65 9.71 -15.61
CA HIS A 128 10.26 10.13 -16.96
C HIS A 128 8.75 10.33 -17.09
N LEU A 129 7.94 9.44 -16.54
CA LEU A 129 6.47 9.57 -16.54
C LEU A 129 6.00 10.84 -15.81
N LYS A 130 6.71 11.25 -14.75
CA LYS A 130 6.38 12.50 -14.03
C LYS A 130 6.70 13.76 -14.85
N ARG A 131 7.70 13.73 -15.72
CA ARG A 131 8.07 14.89 -16.57
C ARG A 131 7.14 15.09 -17.75
N GLU A 132 6.51 14.04 -18.24
CA GLU A 132 5.56 14.12 -19.37
C GLU A 132 4.17 14.64 -18.95
N HIS A 133 3.87 14.66 -17.66
CA HIS A 133 2.60 15.17 -17.13
C HIS A 133 2.70 16.56 -16.46
N THR A 134 3.83 17.19 -16.55
CA THR A 134 4.03 18.60 -16.15
C THR A 134 4.25 19.47 -17.36
#